data_e59a394188b165c855274a239a007697
#
_entry.id   e59a394188b165c855274a239a007697
#
_cell.length_a   1.000
_cell.length_b   1.000
_cell.length_c   1.000
_cell.angle_alpha   90.00
_cell.angle_beta   90.00
_cell.angle_gamma   90.00
#
_symmetry.space_group_name_H-M   'P 1'
#
loop_
_entity.id
_entity.type
_entity.pdbx_description
1 polymer ?
#
loop_
_entity_poly.entity_id
_entity_poly.type
_entity_poly.pdbx_seq_one_letter_code
_entity_poly.pdbx_strand_id
1 'polypeptide(L)'
;MRETARKWGAPMGFQLAVIKQESSFDSRALAPRGEREWFGLVEGKRVSSAAGYSQALDGTWDMYRRETGRSGANRNDFRDSSDFIGWYYNTTGKRTGLGQYDYKAHYLAYHEGATGYLKGTWKSKGWLVDTAGRVAQQAARYES
;
A
#
# COMPACT_ATOMS: atom_id res chain seq x y z
N MET A 1 1.29 -12.19 -9.16
CA MET A 1 1.53 -12.14 -7.71
C MET A 1 2.61 -13.09 -7.22
N ARG A 2 2.69 -14.30 -7.76
CA ARG A 2 3.79 -15.22 -7.39
C ARG A 2 5.15 -14.67 -7.76
N GLU A 3 5.27 -14.06 -8.94
CA GLU A 3 6.52 -13.43 -9.36
C GLU A 3 6.92 -12.32 -8.41
N THR A 4 5.95 -11.49 -8.01
CA THR A 4 6.17 -10.42 -7.05
C THR A 4 6.67 -10.98 -5.71
N ALA A 5 6.02 -12.05 -5.23
CA ALA A 5 6.41 -12.67 -3.97
C ALA A 5 7.84 -13.21 -4.03
N ARG A 6 8.20 -13.86 -5.12
CA ARG A 6 9.57 -14.38 -5.30
C ARG A 6 10.60 -13.27 -5.46
N LYS A 7 10.26 -12.25 -6.23
CA LYS A 7 11.20 -11.15 -6.54
C LYS A 7 11.44 -10.25 -5.33
N TRP A 8 10.36 -9.90 -4.62
CA TRP A 8 10.42 -8.86 -3.59
C TRP A 8 10.25 -9.40 -2.15
N GLY A 9 9.81 -10.63 -1.99
CA GLY A 9 9.56 -11.19 -0.66
C GLY A 9 8.23 -10.77 -0.05
N ALA A 10 7.35 -10.13 -0.82
CA ALA A 10 6.04 -9.73 -0.34
C ALA A 10 5.06 -10.91 -0.48
N PRO A 11 4.51 -11.43 0.63
CA PRO A 11 3.58 -12.55 0.56
C PRO A 11 2.35 -12.23 -0.29
N MET A 12 1.87 -13.21 -1.06
CA MET A 12 0.71 -13.02 -1.94
C MET A 12 -0.53 -12.57 -1.16
N GLY A 13 -0.71 -13.12 0.03
CA GLY A 13 -1.85 -12.76 0.88
C GLY A 13 -1.82 -11.28 1.25
N PHE A 14 -0.65 -10.74 1.53
CA PHE A 14 -0.52 -9.31 1.81
C PHE A 14 -0.85 -8.47 0.58
N GLN A 15 -0.35 -8.85 -0.59
CA GLN A 15 -0.64 -8.14 -1.83
C GLN A 15 -2.14 -8.07 -2.08
N LEU A 16 -2.84 -9.19 -1.93
CA LEU A 16 -4.29 -9.26 -2.13
C LEU A 16 -5.04 -8.43 -1.09
N ALA A 17 -4.63 -8.51 0.16
CA ALA A 17 -5.29 -7.78 1.24
C ALA A 17 -5.15 -6.27 1.06
N VAL A 18 -3.99 -5.80 0.62
CA VAL A 18 -3.77 -4.38 0.35
C VAL A 18 -4.65 -3.92 -0.81
N ILE A 19 -4.66 -4.66 -1.91
CA ILE A 19 -5.49 -4.30 -3.06
C ILE A 19 -6.96 -4.26 -2.69
N LYS A 20 -7.43 -5.24 -1.91
CA LYS A 20 -8.81 -5.24 -1.44
C LYS A 20 -9.11 -4.02 -0.58
N GLN A 21 -8.25 -3.70 0.38
CA GLN A 21 -8.44 -2.57 1.28
C GLN A 21 -8.41 -1.24 0.53
N GLU A 22 -7.44 -1.09 -0.39
CA GLU A 22 -7.21 0.21 -1.04
C GLU A 22 -8.19 0.49 -2.17
N SER A 23 -8.59 -0.51 -2.92
CA SER A 23 -9.38 -0.30 -4.14
C SER A 23 -10.58 -1.22 -4.31
N SER A 24 -10.75 -2.22 -3.44
CA SER A 24 -11.73 -3.31 -3.63
C SER A 24 -11.60 -3.94 -5.02
N PHE A 25 -10.37 -4.07 -5.50
CA PHE A 25 -10.03 -4.62 -6.83
C PHE A 25 -10.54 -3.75 -7.99
N ASP A 26 -10.81 -2.47 -7.74
CA ASP A 26 -11.20 -1.53 -8.80
C ASP A 26 -9.96 -0.87 -9.39
N SER A 27 -9.67 -1.16 -10.66
CA SER A 27 -8.49 -0.63 -11.36
C SER A 27 -8.51 0.89 -11.51
N ARG A 28 -9.68 1.50 -11.40
CA ARG A 28 -9.86 2.94 -11.57
C ARG A 28 -10.19 3.65 -10.28
N ALA A 29 -9.99 2.98 -9.13
CA ALA A 29 -10.31 3.59 -7.85
C ALA A 29 -9.54 4.90 -7.65
N LEU A 30 -10.24 5.91 -7.15
CA LEU A 30 -9.68 7.19 -6.78
C LEU A 30 -9.88 7.38 -5.28
N ALA A 31 -9.06 8.23 -4.67
CA ALA A 31 -9.23 8.58 -3.28
C ALA A 31 -10.66 9.10 -3.05
N PRO A 32 -11.32 8.74 -1.94
CA PRO A 32 -12.68 9.19 -1.66
C PRO A 32 -12.81 10.71 -1.67
N ARG A 33 -14.02 11.19 -1.93
CA ARG A 33 -14.34 12.61 -1.93
C ARG A 33 -15.23 12.93 -0.73
N GLY A 34 -15.22 14.18 -0.34
CA GLY A 34 -16.15 14.75 0.62
C GLY A 34 -15.64 14.72 2.04
N GLU A 35 -15.09 13.63 2.46
CA GLU A 35 -14.56 13.51 3.78
C GLU A 35 -13.70 12.29 3.84
N ARG A 36 -12.69 12.25 4.57
CA ARG A 36 -11.78 11.14 4.85
C ARG A 36 -10.42 11.70 5.09
N GLU A 37 -10.18 11.96 6.31
CA GLU A 37 -8.94 12.53 6.76
C GLU A 37 -7.74 11.75 6.27
N TRP A 38 -7.87 10.45 6.21
CA TRP A 38 -6.73 9.62 5.86
C TRP A 38 -6.36 9.68 4.37
N PHE A 39 -7.25 10.22 3.52
CA PHE A 39 -6.91 10.51 2.14
C PHE A 39 -6.69 11.99 1.90
N GLY A 40 -6.75 12.81 2.94
CA GLY A 40 -6.50 14.24 2.83
C GLY A 40 -7.55 14.98 2.02
N LEU A 41 -8.81 14.60 2.15
CA LEU A 41 -9.89 15.28 1.45
C LEU A 41 -10.30 16.55 2.20
N VAL A 42 -10.56 17.61 1.45
CA VAL A 42 -11.02 18.89 1.98
C VAL A 42 -12.19 19.39 1.13
N GLU A 43 -13.33 19.70 1.78
CA GLU A 43 -14.49 20.29 1.14
C GLU A 43 -14.96 19.56 -0.12
N GLY A 44 -14.98 18.24 -0.07
CA GLY A 44 -15.46 17.42 -1.18
C GLY A 44 -14.49 17.32 -2.36
N LYS A 45 -13.34 17.97 -2.29
CA LYS A 45 -12.34 17.88 -3.33
C LYS A 45 -11.33 16.80 -3.01
N ARG A 46 -10.85 16.15 -4.05
CA ARG A 46 -9.79 15.16 -3.89
C ARG A 46 -8.46 15.90 -3.72
N VAL A 47 -7.84 15.76 -2.55
CA VAL A 47 -6.52 16.37 -2.29
C VAL A 47 -5.38 15.34 -2.34
N SER A 48 -5.71 14.05 -2.51
CA SER A 48 -4.72 12.99 -2.65
C SER A 48 -4.65 12.54 -4.11
N SER A 49 -3.44 12.25 -4.58
CA SER A 49 -3.20 11.68 -5.91
C SER A 49 -3.32 10.16 -5.93
N ALA A 50 -3.72 9.53 -4.83
CA ALA A 50 -3.85 8.07 -4.75
C ALA A 50 -4.81 7.54 -5.79
N ALA A 51 -4.41 6.53 -6.53
CA ALA A 51 -5.20 5.97 -7.62
C ALA A 51 -4.85 4.52 -7.92
N GLY A 52 -5.79 3.83 -8.57
CA GLY A 52 -5.60 2.48 -9.06
C GLY A 52 -5.71 1.41 -7.98
N TYR A 53 -5.31 0.21 -8.33
CA TYR A 53 -5.40 -0.95 -7.43
C TYR A 53 -4.68 -0.76 -6.10
N SER A 54 -3.50 -0.15 -6.11
CA SER A 54 -2.67 0.02 -4.92
C SER A 54 -2.93 1.32 -4.18
N GLN A 55 -3.66 2.25 -4.79
CA GLN A 55 -3.85 3.62 -4.29
C GLN A 55 -2.53 4.34 -4.04
N ALA A 56 -1.52 4.06 -4.89
CA ALA A 56 -0.24 4.72 -4.83
C ALA A 56 -0.38 6.21 -5.18
N LEU A 57 0.35 7.04 -4.46
CA LEU A 57 0.45 8.47 -4.75
C LEU A 57 1.32 8.69 -6.00
N ASP A 58 1.08 9.80 -6.72
CA ASP A 58 1.84 10.12 -7.94
C ASP A 58 3.36 10.06 -7.71
N GLY A 59 3.83 10.74 -6.66
CA GLY A 59 5.27 10.82 -6.38
C GLY A 59 5.89 9.47 -6.05
N THR A 60 5.18 8.64 -5.28
CA THR A 60 5.66 7.31 -4.91
C THR A 60 5.68 6.38 -6.13
N TRP A 61 4.65 6.47 -6.97
CA TRP A 61 4.60 5.69 -8.21
C TRP A 61 5.73 6.08 -9.16
N ASP A 62 6.01 7.38 -9.28
CA ASP A 62 7.11 7.86 -10.11
C ASP A 62 8.46 7.38 -9.59
N MET A 63 8.66 7.38 -8.28
CA MET A 63 9.87 6.84 -7.66
C MET A 63 10.04 5.35 -8.00
N TYR A 64 8.96 4.58 -7.86
CA TYR A 64 8.95 3.17 -8.22
C TYR A 64 9.38 2.96 -9.67
N ARG A 65 8.79 3.72 -10.60
CA ARG A 65 9.12 3.62 -12.03
C ARG A 65 10.59 3.92 -12.28
N ARG A 66 11.13 4.95 -11.64
CA ARG A 66 12.54 5.31 -11.79
C ARG A 66 13.47 4.24 -11.22
N GLU A 67 13.19 3.77 -10.01
CA GLU A 67 14.08 2.82 -9.34
C GLU A 67 14.08 1.45 -9.97
N THR A 68 12.96 1.04 -10.55
CA THR A 68 12.85 -0.29 -11.18
C THR A 68 13.06 -0.27 -12.69
N GLY A 69 13.16 0.91 -13.29
CA GLY A 69 13.27 1.03 -14.75
C GLY A 69 11.96 0.75 -15.49
N ARG A 70 10.84 0.63 -14.77
CA ARG A 70 9.54 0.30 -15.36
C ARG A 70 8.78 1.57 -15.75
N SER A 71 9.32 2.29 -16.73
CA SER A 71 8.81 3.61 -17.12
C SER A 71 7.36 3.58 -17.66
N GLY A 72 6.92 2.45 -18.18
CA GLY A 72 5.56 2.28 -18.71
C GLY A 72 4.56 1.72 -17.71
N ALA A 73 4.95 1.50 -16.46
CA ALA A 73 4.06 0.93 -15.47
C ALA A 73 2.85 1.82 -15.21
N ASN A 74 1.67 1.19 -15.08
CA ASN A 74 0.39 1.87 -14.96
C ASN A 74 -0.34 1.42 -13.71
N ARG A 75 -0.82 2.38 -12.90
CA ARG A 75 -1.53 2.08 -11.65
C ARG A 75 -2.86 1.34 -11.86
N ASN A 76 -3.40 1.38 -13.07
CA ASN A 76 -4.62 0.65 -13.40
C ASN A 76 -4.36 -0.78 -13.85
N ASP A 77 -3.11 -1.16 -14.00
CA ASP A 77 -2.71 -2.52 -14.36
C ASP A 77 -2.45 -3.35 -13.12
N PHE A 78 -3.08 -4.53 -13.05
CA PHE A 78 -2.98 -5.39 -11.86
C PHE A 78 -1.56 -5.89 -11.61
N ARG A 79 -0.87 -6.31 -12.67
CA ARG A 79 0.49 -6.83 -12.56
C ARG A 79 1.46 -5.74 -12.10
N ASP A 80 1.34 -4.55 -12.67
CA ASP A 80 2.18 -3.41 -12.28
C ASP A 80 1.92 -3.00 -10.84
N SER A 81 0.66 -3.00 -10.41
CA SER A 81 0.31 -2.68 -9.03
C SER A 81 0.83 -3.74 -8.05
N SER A 82 0.76 -5.01 -8.41
CA SER A 82 1.34 -6.08 -7.62
C SER A 82 2.85 -5.88 -7.45
N ASP A 83 3.55 -5.61 -8.54
CA ASP A 83 4.99 -5.39 -8.50
C ASP A 83 5.35 -4.16 -7.65
N PHE A 84 4.56 -3.10 -7.76
CA PHE A 84 4.71 -1.91 -6.91
C PHE A 84 4.58 -2.25 -5.42
N ILE A 85 3.55 -2.99 -5.06
CA ILE A 85 3.34 -3.39 -3.66
C ILE A 85 4.55 -4.20 -3.17
N GLY A 86 5.06 -5.10 -4.01
CA GLY A 86 6.24 -5.88 -3.68
C GLY A 86 7.48 -5.03 -3.47
N TRP A 87 7.73 -4.11 -4.39
CA TRP A 87 8.84 -3.17 -4.29
C TRP A 87 8.75 -2.34 -3.01
N TYR A 88 7.57 -1.83 -2.71
CA TYR A 88 7.33 -1.02 -1.53
C TYR A 88 7.55 -1.84 -0.25
N TYR A 89 7.03 -3.06 -0.22
CA TYR A 89 7.19 -3.99 0.91
C TYR A 89 8.68 -4.26 1.20
N ASN A 90 9.42 -4.57 0.15
CA ASN A 90 10.85 -4.84 0.24
C ASN A 90 11.64 -3.62 0.73
N THR A 91 11.39 -2.47 0.10
CA THR A 91 12.07 -1.22 0.44
C THR A 91 11.77 -0.80 1.87
N THR A 92 10.51 -0.89 2.27
CA THR A 92 10.09 -0.58 3.64
C THR A 92 10.73 -1.51 4.65
N GLY A 93 10.74 -2.81 4.36
CA GLY A 93 11.37 -3.79 5.24
C GLY A 93 12.84 -3.48 5.49
N LYS A 94 13.57 -3.10 4.44
CA LYS A 94 14.98 -2.73 4.57
C LYS A 94 15.19 -1.48 5.40
N ARG A 95 14.32 -0.48 5.25
CA ARG A 95 14.45 0.79 5.97
C ARG A 95 14.02 0.70 7.42
N THR A 96 13.05 -0.15 7.73
CA THR A 96 12.44 -0.21 9.07
C THR A 96 12.88 -1.42 9.90
N GLY A 97 13.42 -2.44 9.26
CA GLY A 97 13.76 -3.70 9.94
C GLY A 97 12.56 -4.60 10.21
N LEU A 98 11.41 -4.32 9.61
CA LEU A 98 10.21 -5.12 9.82
C LEU A 98 10.39 -6.56 9.32
N GLY A 99 9.83 -7.51 10.05
CA GLY A 99 9.82 -8.91 9.64
C GLY A 99 8.94 -9.14 8.43
N GLN A 100 9.27 -10.15 7.65
CA GLN A 100 8.59 -10.46 6.39
C GLN A 100 7.09 -10.74 6.56
N TYR A 101 6.67 -11.25 7.73
CA TYR A 101 5.28 -11.63 7.96
C TYR A 101 4.58 -10.72 8.97
N ASP A 102 5.15 -9.57 9.28
CA ASP A 102 4.52 -8.59 10.15
C ASP A 102 3.58 -7.71 9.33
N TYR A 103 2.46 -8.29 8.94
CA TYR A 103 1.50 -7.66 8.03
C TYR A 103 0.92 -6.36 8.59
N LYS A 104 0.62 -6.33 9.88
CA LYS A 104 0.03 -5.13 10.48
C LYS A 104 0.98 -3.96 10.41
N ALA A 105 2.23 -4.17 10.82
CA ALA A 105 3.25 -3.12 10.78
C ALA A 105 3.55 -2.69 9.34
N HIS A 106 3.62 -3.65 8.42
CA HIS A 106 3.84 -3.33 7.02
C HIS A 106 2.69 -2.49 6.43
N TYR A 107 1.45 -2.76 6.81
CA TYR A 107 0.35 -1.94 6.33
C TYR A 107 0.41 -0.53 6.91
N LEU A 108 0.74 -0.40 8.21
CA LEU A 108 0.93 0.92 8.81
C LEU A 108 2.00 1.71 8.06
N ALA A 109 3.11 1.07 7.73
CA ALA A 109 4.18 1.70 6.97
C ALA A 109 3.76 1.98 5.52
N TYR A 110 2.92 1.14 4.94
CA TYR A 110 2.37 1.37 3.61
C TYR A 110 1.58 2.67 3.56
N HIS A 111 0.78 2.91 4.57
CA HIS A 111 -0.06 4.10 4.65
C HIS A 111 0.73 5.35 5.03
N GLU A 112 1.60 5.24 6.04
CA GLU A 112 2.30 6.40 6.63
C GLU A 112 3.65 6.70 5.96
N GLY A 113 4.16 5.77 5.15
CA GLY A 113 5.53 5.80 4.69
C GLY A 113 6.48 5.26 5.75
N ALA A 114 7.67 4.84 5.35
CA ALA A 114 8.66 4.28 6.28
C ALA A 114 9.06 5.29 7.36
N THR A 115 9.28 6.54 6.97
CA THR A 115 9.65 7.59 7.91
C THR A 115 8.53 7.86 8.92
N GLY A 116 7.29 8.00 8.44
CA GLY A 116 6.14 8.20 9.31
C GLY A 116 5.93 7.03 10.26
N TYR A 117 6.07 5.82 9.75
CA TYR A 117 5.97 4.63 10.58
C TYR A 117 6.96 4.65 11.74
N LEU A 118 8.24 4.93 11.45
CA LEU A 118 9.29 4.97 12.46
C LEU A 118 9.07 6.11 13.47
N LYS A 119 8.54 7.23 13.02
CA LYS A 119 8.18 8.35 13.92
C LYS A 119 6.93 8.07 14.74
N GLY A 120 6.18 7.05 14.40
CA GLY A 120 4.96 6.70 15.12
C GLY A 120 3.76 7.59 14.82
N THR A 121 3.68 8.17 13.63
CA THR A 121 2.55 9.04 13.23
C THR A 121 1.22 8.29 13.26
N TRP A 122 1.25 6.97 13.11
CA TRP A 122 0.07 6.10 13.15
C TRP A 122 -0.54 5.97 14.54
N LYS A 123 0.22 6.27 15.60
CA LYS A 123 -0.23 6.04 16.99
C LYS A 123 -1.44 6.87 17.37
N SER A 124 -1.61 8.04 16.76
CA SER A 124 -2.77 8.90 17.00
C SER A 124 -3.96 8.58 16.08
N LYS A 125 -3.81 7.60 15.21
CA LYS A 125 -4.82 7.23 14.21
C LYS A 125 -5.41 5.86 14.54
N GLY A 126 -6.28 5.81 15.55
CA GLY A 126 -6.91 4.54 15.98
C GLY A 126 -7.60 3.83 14.83
N TRP A 127 -8.27 4.56 13.94
CA TRP A 127 -8.92 3.99 12.76
C TRP A 127 -7.91 3.28 11.84
N LEU A 128 -6.70 3.82 11.71
CA LEU A 128 -5.65 3.20 10.88
C LEU A 128 -5.12 1.93 11.53
N VAL A 129 -4.92 1.96 12.85
CA VAL A 129 -4.47 0.78 13.59
C VAL A 129 -5.51 -0.35 13.45
N ASP A 130 -6.79 -0.03 13.55
CA ASP A 130 -7.86 -1.01 13.37
C ASP A 130 -7.88 -1.56 11.94
N THR A 131 -7.74 -0.68 10.95
CA THR A 131 -7.68 -1.08 9.55
C THR A 131 -6.48 -2.00 9.30
N ALA A 132 -5.31 -1.65 9.85
CA ALA A 132 -4.11 -2.48 9.71
C ALA A 132 -4.32 -3.87 10.32
N GLY A 133 -5.04 -3.95 11.43
CA GLY A 133 -5.40 -5.24 12.04
C GLY A 133 -6.28 -6.07 11.11
N ARG A 134 -7.26 -5.46 10.46
CA ARG A 134 -8.13 -6.16 9.51
C ARG A 134 -7.36 -6.62 8.28
N VAL A 135 -6.48 -5.78 7.75
CA VAL A 135 -5.62 -6.15 6.62
C VAL A 135 -4.74 -7.34 6.99
N ALA A 136 -4.16 -7.32 8.18
CA ALA A 136 -3.32 -8.44 8.65
C ALA A 136 -4.11 -9.74 8.74
N GLN A 137 -5.33 -9.70 9.27
CA GLN A 137 -6.20 -10.88 9.34
C GLN A 137 -6.53 -11.40 7.94
N GLN A 138 -6.86 -10.51 7.02
CA GLN A 138 -7.20 -10.88 5.66
C GLN A 138 -5.99 -11.48 4.93
N ALA A 139 -4.81 -10.88 5.13
CA ALA A 139 -3.57 -11.42 4.55
C ALA A 139 -3.31 -12.85 5.04
N ALA A 140 -3.47 -13.09 6.33
CA ALA A 140 -3.29 -14.42 6.90
C ALA A 140 -4.27 -15.43 6.32
N ARG A 141 -5.52 -15.03 6.11
CA ARG A 141 -6.53 -15.90 5.48
C ARG A 141 -6.15 -16.26 4.05
N TYR A 142 -5.67 -15.29 3.28
CA TYR A 142 -5.27 -15.52 1.90
C TYR A 142 -4.03 -16.41 1.81
N GLU A 143 -3.17 -16.41 2.85
CA GLU A 143 -1.98 -17.26 2.87
C GLU A 143 -2.27 -18.69 3.33
N SER A 144 -3.37 -18.92 4.01
CA SER A 144 -3.69 -20.26 4.54
C SER A 144 -4.18 -21.27 3.48
#